data_995d20210b7253d40a3756e0cb2074ae
#
_entry.id   995d20210b7253d40a3756e0cb2074ae
#
_cell.length_a   1.000
_cell.length_b   1.000
_cell.length_c   1.000
_cell.angle_alpha   90.00
_cell.angle_beta   90.00
_cell.angle_gamma   90.00
#
_symmetry.space_group_name_H-M   'P 1'
#
loop_
_entity.id
_entity.type
_entity.pdbx_description
1 polymer ?
#
loop_
_entity_poly.entity_id
_entity_poly.type
_entity_poly.pdbx_seq_one_letter_code
_entity_poly.pdbx_strand_id
1 'polypeptide(L)'
;MSTDALLSRRAFLSAAAASVAVHARGAGAPAAGAAPSVLVSGGAMMRGARFAPSVEEVMRAHFGAVRRLALVLHATHPEERDAMEARLQVACREVGVSTAESLHRRDAEGARALLREADGIFIGGGETFVLLGELQRTGQLALIRERALAGVPCGGSSAGANVSGRRIGTTNDFPVADVASREALGLLPVTINPHHPAPTNDADFRVRAGKIRGYLRFNPGERVLALGDAAVVRLHGGTARLAAGQAWLYEAGRDRELVAGEPVPELIP
;
A
#
# COMPACT_ATOMS: atom_id res chain seq x y z
N MET A 1 85.78 -2.94 31.32
CA MET A 1 86.32 -3.75 30.22
C MET A 1 85.21 -4.61 29.70
N SER A 2 84.92 -4.41 28.44
CA SER A 2 84.28 -5.30 27.42
C SER A 2 82.94 -5.92 27.78
N THR A 3 81.81 -5.41 27.29
CA THR A 3 81.20 -5.58 25.99
C THR A 3 80.92 -7.04 25.59
N ASP A 4 79.70 -7.40 25.41
CA ASP A 4 79.31 -7.80 24.11
C ASP A 4 77.76 -7.96 23.97
N ALA A 5 77.28 -7.50 22.84
CA ALA A 5 75.91 -7.47 22.43
C ALA A 5 75.44 -8.82 21.87
N LEU A 6 74.26 -9.26 22.22
CA LEU A 6 73.62 -10.35 21.55
C LEU A 6 72.23 -9.91 21.01
N LEU A 7 72.20 -9.76 19.69
CA LEU A 7 71.00 -9.53 18.87
C LEU A 7 70.05 -10.75 18.92
N SER A 8 68.87 -10.57 19.44
CA SER A 8 67.78 -11.55 19.33
C SER A 8 66.83 -11.12 18.26
N ARG A 9 66.81 -11.90 17.20
CA ARG A 9 65.82 -11.80 16.09
C ARG A 9 64.45 -12.24 16.59
N ARG A 10 63.49 -11.32 16.73
CA ARG A 10 62.08 -11.65 16.85
C ARG A 10 61.46 -11.68 15.47
N ALA A 11 61.06 -12.89 15.02
CA ALA A 11 60.23 -13.11 13.86
C ALA A 11 58.82 -12.58 14.14
N PHE A 12 58.39 -11.56 13.41
CA PHE A 12 57.00 -11.13 13.38
C PHE A 12 56.22 -12.06 12.48
N LEU A 13 55.39 -12.94 13.04
CA LEU A 13 54.32 -13.64 12.33
C LEU A 13 53.17 -12.64 12.12
N SER A 14 53.06 -12.12 10.91
CA SER A 14 51.93 -11.33 10.46
C SER A 14 50.75 -12.28 10.15
N ALA A 15 49.80 -12.37 11.07
CA ALA A 15 48.52 -13.01 10.79
C ALA A 15 47.65 -12.05 10.01
N ALA A 16 47.50 -12.29 8.71
CA ALA A 16 46.53 -11.59 7.87
C ALA A 16 45.12 -12.07 8.26
N ALA A 17 44.42 -11.26 9.05
CA ALA A 17 42.98 -11.43 9.28
C ALA A 17 42.24 -11.03 8.00
N ALA A 18 41.78 -12.01 7.24
CA ALA A 18 40.85 -11.79 6.14
C ALA A 18 39.47 -11.36 6.72
N SER A 19 39.21 -10.06 6.73
CA SER A 19 37.90 -9.51 7.03
C SER A 19 36.96 -9.89 5.87
N VAL A 20 36.12 -10.89 6.08
CA VAL A 20 34.96 -11.15 5.20
C VAL A 20 33.98 -10.01 5.45
N ALA A 21 34.01 -8.98 4.63
CA ALA A 21 32.98 -7.97 4.58
C ALA A 21 31.71 -8.61 4.02
N VAL A 22 30.82 -9.02 4.92
CA VAL A 22 29.43 -9.33 4.56
C VAL A 22 28.80 -8.00 4.12
N HIS A 23 28.79 -7.78 2.80
CA HIS A 23 28.00 -6.71 2.22
C HIS A 23 26.52 -7.05 2.44
N ALA A 24 25.95 -6.54 3.52
CA ALA A 24 24.50 -6.38 3.62
C ALA A 24 24.10 -5.46 2.46
N ARG A 25 23.63 -6.05 1.35
CA ARG A 25 22.95 -5.29 0.32
C ARG A 25 21.69 -4.74 0.96
N GLY A 26 21.76 -3.53 1.47
CA GLY A 26 20.61 -2.75 1.90
C GLY A 26 19.58 -2.74 0.79
N ALA A 27 18.30 -2.76 1.15
CA ALA A 27 17.21 -2.51 0.22
C ALA A 27 17.60 -1.32 -0.65
N GLY A 28 17.70 -1.53 -1.96
CA GLY A 28 18.07 -0.45 -2.88
C GLY A 28 17.08 0.68 -2.71
N ALA A 29 17.56 1.87 -2.34
CA ALA A 29 16.74 3.05 -2.37
C ALA A 29 16.11 3.14 -3.77
N PRO A 30 14.78 3.42 -3.89
CA PRO A 30 14.17 3.59 -5.20
C PRO A 30 14.94 4.65 -5.97
N ALA A 31 15.14 4.42 -7.27
CA ALA A 31 15.86 5.35 -8.13
C ALA A 31 15.19 6.73 -8.06
N ALA A 32 15.97 7.78 -7.84
CA ALA A 32 15.46 9.14 -7.85
C ALA A 32 14.75 9.41 -9.18
N GLY A 33 13.46 9.73 -9.15
CA GLY A 33 12.63 9.93 -10.35
C GLY A 33 11.79 8.72 -10.77
N ALA A 34 11.73 7.63 -9.97
CA ALA A 34 10.80 6.53 -10.26
C ALA A 34 9.35 7.00 -10.16
N ALA A 35 8.54 6.71 -11.19
CA ALA A 35 7.12 7.03 -11.15
C ALA A 35 6.40 6.20 -10.05
N PRO A 36 5.38 6.76 -9.38
CA PRO A 36 4.61 6.04 -8.39
C PRO A 36 4.05 4.72 -8.92
N SER A 37 4.08 3.69 -8.08
CA SER A 37 3.50 2.38 -8.35
C SER A 37 2.43 2.10 -7.31
N VAL A 38 1.14 2.22 -7.69
CA VAL A 38 0.00 2.18 -6.78
C VAL A 38 -1.03 1.17 -7.25
N LEU A 39 -1.55 0.36 -6.33
CA LEU A 39 -2.65 -0.57 -6.57
C LEU A 39 -3.78 -0.29 -5.58
N VAL A 40 -5.01 -0.16 -6.05
CA VAL A 40 -6.18 -0.01 -5.19
C VAL A 40 -7.25 -1.03 -5.55
N SER A 41 -7.85 -1.66 -4.53
CA SER A 41 -8.90 -2.67 -4.73
C SER A 41 -10.15 -2.34 -3.92
N GLY A 42 -11.31 -2.68 -4.49
CA GLY A 42 -12.61 -2.45 -3.87
C GLY A 42 -12.87 -3.24 -2.58
N GLY A 43 -12.23 -4.42 -2.38
CA GLY A 43 -12.40 -5.16 -1.12
C GLY A 43 -12.19 -6.67 -1.19
N ALA A 44 -12.89 -7.39 -2.04
CA ALA A 44 -12.90 -8.85 -2.05
C ALA A 44 -11.64 -9.46 -2.71
N MET A 45 -10.46 -9.18 -2.15
CA MET A 45 -9.19 -9.68 -2.67
C MET A 45 -8.86 -11.11 -2.25
N MET A 46 -9.45 -11.59 -1.15
CA MET A 46 -9.04 -12.84 -0.53
C MET A 46 -10.12 -13.93 -0.62
N ARG A 47 -9.68 -15.17 -0.84
CA ARG A 47 -10.47 -16.39 -0.62
C ARG A 47 -9.72 -17.29 0.38
N GLY A 48 -10.16 -17.30 1.62
CA GLY A 48 -9.41 -17.93 2.71
C GLY A 48 -8.06 -17.24 2.92
N ALA A 49 -6.97 -17.98 2.84
CA ALA A 49 -5.61 -17.46 2.97
C ALA A 49 -4.90 -17.19 1.63
N ARG A 50 -5.64 -17.14 0.51
CA ARG A 50 -5.10 -16.90 -0.83
C ARG A 50 -5.73 -15.66 -1.46
N PHE A 51 -5.05 -15.04 -2.39
CA PHE A 51 -5.70 -14.07 -3.26
C PHE A 51 -6.75 -14.75 -4.14
N ALA A 52 -7.84 -14.04 -4.40
CA ALA A 52 -8.85 -14.52 -5.35
C ALA A 52 -8.21 -14.62 -6.75
N PRO A 53 -8.55 -15.65 -7.56
CA PRO A 53 -7.94 -15.86 -8.89
C PRO A 53 -7.98 -14.63 -9.79
N SER A 54 -9.05 -13.83 -9.69
CA SER A 54 -9.21 -12.59 -10.47
C SER A 54 -8.20 -11.49 -10.13
N VAL A 55 -7.55 -11.53 -8.97
CA VAL A 55 -6.59 -10.51 -8.53
C VAL A 55 -5.18 -11.03 -8.33
N GLU A 56 -4.98 -12.35 -8.29
CA GLU A 56 -3.69 -12.98 -8.01
C GLU A 56 -2.59 -12.53 -9.00
N GLU A 57 -2.89 -12.55 -10.30
CA GLU A 57 -1.94 -12.13 -11.33
C GLU A 57 -1.55 -10.66 -11.19
N VAL A 58 -2.53 -9.80 -10.91
CA VAL A 58 -2.28 -8.37 -10.71
C VAL A 58 -1.42 -8.13 -9.45
N MET A 59 -1.67 -8.88 -8.37
CA MET A 59 -0.86 -8.82 -7.15
C MET A 59 0.56 -9.30 -7.41
N ARG A 60 0.74 -10.39 -8.17
CA ARG A 60 2.04 -10.90 -8.61
C ARG A 60 2.79 -9.87 -9.46
N ALA A 61 2.11 -9.25 -10.42
CA ALA A 61 2.69 -8.22 -11.28
C ALA A 61 3.06 -6.94 -10.50
N HIS A 62 2.38 -6.67 -9.37
CA HIS A 62 2.62 -5.46 -8.57
C HIS A 62 3.66 -5.68 -7.46
N PHE A 63 3.59 -6.81 -6.76
CA PHE A 63 4.40 -7.09 -5.58
C PHE A 63 5.39 -8.26 -5.76
N GLY A 64 5.37 -8.99 -6.86
CA GLY A 64 6.15 -10.22 -7.01
C GLY A 64 7.68 -10.05 -6.95
N ALA A 65 8.19 -8.84 -7.13
CA ALA A 65 9.61 -8.52 -6.95
C ALA A 65 9.95 -8.00 -5.54
N VAL A 66 8.94 -7.83 -4.66
CA VAL A 66 9.10 -7.30 -3.30
C VAL A 66 9.67 -8.39 -2.40
N ARG A 67 10.79 -8.12 -1.75
CA ARG A 67 11.36 -9.03 -0.77
C ARG A 67 10.74 -8.85 0.61
N ARG A 68 10.59 -7.60 1.05
CA ARG A 68 10.02 -7.25 2.36
C ARG A 68 8.81 -6.33 2.18
N LEU A 69 7.63 -6.86 2.48
CA LEU A 69 6.37 -6.13 2.41
C LEU A 69 5.94 -5.70 3.81
N ALA A 70 5.76 -4.40 4.02
CA ALA A 70 5.14 -3.88 5.22
C ALA A 70 3.61 -3.96 5.11
N LEU A 71 2.95 -4.60 6.08
CA LEU A 71 1.50 -4.69 6.18
C LEU A 71 0.98 -3.65 7.17
N VAL A 72 0.09 -2.79 6.72
CA VAL A 72 -0.58 -1.79 7.56
C VAL A 72 -1.99 -2.30 7.86
N LEU A 73 -2.19 -2.87 9.05
CA LEU A 73 -3.45 -3.49 9.48
C LEU A 73 -4.20 -2.67 10.54
N HIS A 74 -4.00 -1.35 10.56
CA HIS A 74 -4.64 -0.47 11.57
C HIS A 74 -6.17 -0.43 11.43
N ALA A 75 -6.71 -0.64 10.22
CA ALA A 75 -8.14 -0.71 9.97
C ALA A 75 -8.79 -1.98 10.56
N THR A 76 -8.02 -3.05 10.71
CA THR A 76 -8.48 -4.34 11.25
C THR A 76 -8.58 -4.23 12.78
N HIS A 77 -9.65 -4.80 13.35
CA HIS A 77 -9.82 -4.85 14.82
C HIS A 77 -8.58 -5.49 15.47
N PRO A 78 -8.07 -4.95 16.59
CA PRO A 78 -6.83 -5.43 17.21
C PRO A 78 -6.76 -6.95 17.43
N GLU A 79 -7.85 -7.55 17.86
CA GLU A 79 -7.94 -9.00 18.11
C GLU A 79 -7.83 -9.87 16.84
N GLU A 80 -8.08 -9.29 15.67
CA GLU A 80 -8.08 -9.99 14.39
C GLU A 80 -6.79 -9.80 13.59
N ARG A 81 -5.91 -8.86 14.01
CA ARG A 81 -4.71 -8.49 13.24
C ARG A 81 -3.75 -9.64 13.04
N ASP A 82 -3.55 -10.48 14.06
CA ASP A 82 -2.68 -11.65 13.98
C ASP A 82 -3.17 -12.66 12.94
N ALA A 83 -4.46 -12.96 12.95
CA ALA A 83 -5.08 -13.87 12.00
C ALA A 83 -5.05 -13.29 10.57
N MET A 84 -5.28 -11.98 10.43
CA MET A 84 -5.21 -11.31 9.13
C MET A 84 -3.78 -11.30 8.58
N GLU A 85 -2.78 -11.00 9.41
CA GLU A 85 -1.38 -11.06 9.03
C GLU A 85 -0.99 -12.46 8.55
N ALA A 86 -1.33 -13.51 9.30
CA ALA A 86 -1.03 -14.89 8.93
C ALA A 86 -1.63 -15.27 7.55
N ARG A 87 -2.86 -14.87 7.29
CA ARG A 87 -3.52 -15.08 5.98
C ARG A 87 -2.81 -14.33 4.85
N LEU A 88 -2.47 -13.05 5.07
CA LEU A 88 -1.76 -12.24 4.08
C LEU A 88 -0.35 -12.75 3.83
N GLN A 89 0.35 -13.26 4.84
CA GLN A 89 1.67 -13.88 4.66
C GLN A 89 1.64 -15.09 3.73
N VAL A 90 0.59 -15.92 3.81
CA VAL A 90 0.41 -17.05 2.88
C VAL A 90 0.17 -16.52 1.46
N ALA A 91 -0.82 -15.64 1.28
CA ALA A 91 -1.16 -15.09 -0.03
C ALA A 91 0.01 -14.34 -0.68
N CYS A 92 0.75 -13.54 0.09
CA CYS A 92 1.89 -12.78 -0.40
C CYS A 92 3.03 -13.69 -0.89
N ARG A 93 3.32 -14.79 -0.18
CA ARG A 93 4.31 -15.77 -0.64
C ARG A 93 3.94 -16.42 -1.98
N GLU A 94 2.67 -16.72 -2.20
CA GLU A 94 2.18 -17.32 -3.46
C GLU A 94 2.36 -16.39 -4.67
N VAL A 95 2.35 -15.08 -4.46
CA VAL A 95 2.59 -14.09 -5.52
C VAL A 95 4.06 -13.65 -5.62
N GLY A 96 4.97 -14.23 -4.82
CA GLY A 96 6.42 -14.01 -4.97
C GLY A 96 7.06 -13.09 -3.91
N VAL A 97 6.27 -12.55 -2.97
CA VAL A 97 6.81 -11.76 -1.85
C VAL A 97 7.57 -12.67 -0.89
N SER A 98 8.83 -12.34 -0.58
CA SER A 98 9.65 -13.21 0.29
C SER A 98 9.20 -13.18 1.74
N THR A 99 8.95 -11.98 2.28
CA THR A 99 8.49 -11.77 3.67
C THR A 99 7.44 -10.67 3.72
N ALA A 100 6.41 -10.87 4.55
CA ALA A 100 5.41 -9.85 4.86
C ALA A 100 5.29 -9.73 6.38
N GLU A 101 5.35 -8.53 6.90
CA GLU A 101 5.33 -8.24 8.34
C GLU A 101 4.42 -7.05 8.63
N SER A 102 3.58 -7.19 9.66
CA SER A 102 2.65 -6.13 10.03
C SER A 102 3.23 -5.16 11.05
N LEU A 103 2.89 -3.88 10.89
CA LEU A 103 3.33 -2.80 11.77
C LEU A 103 2.92 -3.02 13.22
N HIS A 104 1.79 -3.70 13.47
CA HIS A 104 1.30 -3.93 14.84
C HIS A 104 2.19 -4.86 15.68
N ARG A 105 3.15 -5.58 15.05
CA ARG A 105 4.17 -6.38 15.74
C ARG A 105 5.27 -5.55 16.37
N ARG A 106 5.29 -4.27 16.09
CA ARG A 106 6.38 -3.35 16.46
C ARG A 106 5.86 -2.23 17.36
N ASP A 107 6.75 -1.67 18.15
CA ASP A 107 6.52 -0.37 18.76
C ASP A 107 6.51 0.75 17.69
N ALA A 108 6.21 1.97 18.10
CA ALA A 108 6.05 3.09 17.17
C ALA A 108 7.32 3.38 16.34
N GLU A 109 8.52 3.23 16.91
CA GLU A 109 9.77 3.45 16.17
C GLU A 109 10.08 2.28 15.24
N GLY A 110 9.92 1.06 15.71
CA GLY A 110 10.08 -0.14 14.90
C GLY A 110 9.10 -0.20 13.72
N ALA A 111 7.86 0.27 13.89
CA ALA A 111 6.89 0.38 12.80
C ALA A 111 7.33 1.40 11.73
N ARG A 112 7.87 2.56 12.15
CA ARG A 112 8.44 3.54 11.22
C ARG A 112 9.70 3.02 10.53
N ALA A 113 10.56 2.29 11.25
CA ALA A 113 11.74 1.66 10.67
C ALA A 113 11.35 0.62 9.62
N LEU A 114 10.35 -0.23 9.90
CA LEU A 114 9.82 -1.19 8.93
C LEU A 114 9.32 -0.49 7.65
N LEU A 115 8.57 0.61 7.76
CA LEU A 115 8.10 1.39 6.60
C LEU A 115 9.25 2.00 5.79
N ARG A 116 10.34 2.46 6.44
CA ARG A 116 11.52 2.99 5.73
C ARG A 116 12.28 1.92 4.98
N GLU A 117 12.36 0.72 5.52
CA GLU A 117 13.17 -0.38 5.01
C GLU A 117 12.42 -1.31 4.05
N ALA A 118 11.10 -1.30 4.07
CA ALA A 118 10.28 -2.18 3.23
C ALA A 118 10.46 -1.87 1.73
N ASP A 119 10.48 -2.91 0.92
CA ASP A 119 10.50 -2.83 -0.55
C ASP A 119 9.09 -2.65 -1.14
N GLY A 120 8.05 -2.82 -0.32
CA GLY A 120 6.65 -2.60 -0.70
C GLY A 120 5.79 -2.34 0.54
N ILE A 121 4.62 -1.74 0.35
CA ILE A 121 3.67 -1.41 1.43
C ILE A 121 2.27 -1.85 1.00
N PHE A 122 1.57 -2.62 1.84
CA PHE A 122 0.18 -2.99 1.62
C PHE A 122 -0.69 -2.55 2.80
N ILE A 123 -1.77 -1.83 2.49
CA ILE A 123 -2.71 -1.25 3.47
C ILE A 123 -4.00 -2.08 3.44
N GLY A 124 -4.27 -2.78 4.53
CA GLY A 124 -5.45 -3.62 4.68
C GLY A 124 -6.75 -2.85 4.81
N GLY A 125 -7.86 -3.59 4.65
CA GLY A 125 -9.21 -3.10 4.88
C GLY A 125 -9.65 -3.19 6.34
N GLY A 126 -10.87 -2.70 6.60
CA GLY A 126 -11.54 -2.56 7.89
C GLY A 126 -12.08 -1.14 8.07
N GLU A 127 -11.95 -0.55 9.23
CA GLU A 127 -12.50 0.76 9.58
C GLU A 127 -11.63 1.91 9.06
N THR A 128 -12.15 2.70 8.12
CA THR A 128 -11.40 3.79 7.46
C THR A 128 -11.00 4.91 8.43
N PHE A 129 -11.88 5.29 9.36
CA PHE A 129 -11.58 6.36 10.32
C PHE A 129 -10.52 5.93 11.34
N VAL A 130 -10.56 4.68 11.80
CA VAL A 130 -9.53 4.11 12.67
C VAL A 130 -8.17 4.10 11.95
N LEU A 131 -8.15 3.63 10.70
CA LEU A 131 -6.94 3.60 9.88
C LEU A 131 -6.33 4.99 9.72
N LEU A 132 -7.12 5.95 9.23
CA LEU A 132 -6.61 7.30 8.96
C LEU A 132 -6.16 8.00 10.25
N GLY A 133 -6.95 7.90 11.33
CA GLY A 133 -6.60 8.47 12.63
C GLY A 133 -5.28 7.94 13.17
N GLU A 134 -5.07 6.62 13.09
CA GLU A 134 -3.82 5.99 13.53
C GLU A 134 -2.62 6.40 12.66
N LEU A 135 -2.77 6.42 11.34
CA LEU A 135 -1.72 6.87 10.43
C LEU A 135 -1.32 8.33 10.68
N GLN A 136 -2.28 9.20 10.98
CA GLN A 136 -2.03 10.60 11.31
C GLN A 136 -1.35 10.75 12.67
N ARG A 137 -1.88 10.10 13.70
CA ARG A 137 -1.37 10.15 15.07
C ARG A 137 0.08 9.67 15.18
N THR A 138 0.47 8.67 14.40
CA THR A 138 1.81 8.05 14.43
C THR A 138 2.79 8.67 13.44
N GLY A 139 2.33 9.62 12.60
CA GLY A 139 3.14 10.19 11.51
C GLY A 139 3.41 9.23 10.36
N GLN A 140 2.79 8.05 10.35
CA GLN A 140 2.98 7.04 9.31
C GLN A 140 2.36 7.46 7.98
N LEU A 141 1.32 8.31 7.98
CA LEU A 141 0.68 8.83 6.77
C LEU A 141 1.70 9.51 5.84
N ALA A 142 2.48 10.44 6.40
CA ALA A 142 3.50 11.17 5.65
C ALA A 142 4.60 10.24 5.12
N LEU A 143 5.05 9.29 5.95
CA LEU A 143 6.09 8.35 5.59
C LEU A 143 5.66 7.38 4.48
N ILE A 144 4.44 6.82 4.55
CA ILE A 144 3.90 5.96 3.49
C ILE A 144 3.78 6.75 2.18
N ARG A 145 3.26 8.00 2.24
CA ARG A 145 3.19 8.87 1.07
C ARG A 145 4.56 9.10 0.45
N GLU A 146 5.55 9.48 1.25
CA GLU A 146 6.94 9.71 0.81
C GLU A 146 7.49 8.47 0.09
N ARG A 147 7.36 7.28 0.70
CA ARG A 147 7.85 6.02 0.13
C ARG A 147 7.16 5.68 -1.19
N ALA A 148 5.83 5.80 -1.25
CA ALA A 148 5.06 5.50 -2.46
C ALA A 148 5.40 6.46 -3.61
N LEU A 149 5.56 7.77 -3.33
CA LEU A 149 5.96 8.77 -4.33
C LEU A 149 7.41 8.59 -4.78
N ALA A 150 8.27 8.00 -3.95
CA ALA A 150 9.62 7.60 -4.32
C ALA A 150 9.66 6.30 -5.16
N GLY A 151 8.51 5.71 -5.52
CA GLY A 151 8.41 4.54 -6.40
C GLY A 151 8.37 3.19 -5.68
N VAL A 152 8.29 3.16 -4.34
CA VAL A 152 8.02 1.92 -3.60
C VAL A 152 6.60 1.44 -3.94
N PRO A 153 6.41 0.19 -4.43
CA PRO A 153 5.09 -0.35 -4.69
C PRO A 153 4.19 -0.24 -3.45
N CYS A 154 3.07 0.46 -3.60
CA CYS A 154 2.08 0.65 -2.54
C CYS A 154 0.72 0.13 -2.99
N GLY A 155 0.04 -0.64 -2.16
CA GLY A 155 -1.30 -1.12 -2.45
C GLY A 155 -2.25 -0.93 -1.28
N GLY A 156 -3.55 -0.82 -1.59
CA GLY A 156 -4.60 -0.69 -0.59
C GLY A 156 -5.88 -1.42 -0.99
N SER A 157 -6.56 -2.00 -0.01
CA SER A 157 -7.84 -2.70 -0.20
C SER A 157 -8.90 -2.11 0.73
N SER A 158 -10.12 -1.87 0.22
CA SER A 158 -11.25 -1.35 1.01
C SER A 158 -10.88 -0.03 1.72
N ALA A 159 -10.80 0.02 3.05
CA ALA A 159 -10.32 1.18 3.79
C ALA A 159 -8.92 1.63 3.32
N GLY A 160 -8.01 0.67 3.03
CA GLY A 160 -6.69 0.96 2.46
C GLY A 160 -6.75 1.61 1.08
N ALA A 161 -7.70 1.21 0.23
CA ALA A 161 -7.95 1.90 -1.04
C ALA A 161 -8.50 3.32 -0.81
N ASN A 162 -9.44 3.46 0.13
CA ASN A 162 -10.03 4.76 0.47
C ASN A 162 -8.94 5.78 0.87
N VAL A 163 -8.04 5.39 1.79
CA VAL A 163 -6.94 6.26 2.22
C VAL A 163 -5.85 6.48 1.17
N SER A 164 -5.80 5.66 0.12
CA SER A 164 -4.87 5.86 -1.00
C SER A 164 -5.28 7.02 -1.92
N GLY A 165 -6.55 7.44 -1.87
CA GLY A 165 -7.06 8.63 -2.56
C GLY A 165 -6.65 9.94 -1.90
N ARG A 166 -7.20 11.05 -2.39
CA ARG A 166 -6.94 12.40 -1.84
C ARG A 166 -7.46 12.53 -0.41
N ARG A 167 -8.69 12.07 -0.17
CA ARG A 167 -9.39 12.18 1.11
C ARG A 167 -10.41 11.06 1.27
N ILE A 168 -10.85 10.82 2.50
CA ILE A 168 -11.87 9.81 2.82
C ILE A 168 -13.30 10.32 2.68
N GLY A 169 -13.56 11.27 1.77
CA GLY A 169 -14.84 11.97 1.63
C GLY A 169 -16.02 11.08 1.28
N THR A 170 -15.78 9.94 0.62
CA THR A 170 -16.82 9.00 0.17
C THR A 170 -16.70 7.64 0.83
N THR A 171 -16.06 7.52 2.00
CA THR A 171 -16.06 6.26 2.75
C THR A 171 -17.50 5.83 3.08
N ASN A 172 -17.70 4.51 3.12
CA ASN A 172 -18.98 3.93 3.52
C ASN A 172 -19.08 3.69 5.03
N ASP A 173 -17.94 3.85 5.73
CA ASP A 173 -17.83 3.56 7.15
C ASP A 173 -18.43 4.68 8.00
N PHE A 174 -18.94 4.33 9.15
CA PHE A 174 -19.33 5.30 10.16
C PHE A 174 -18.08 5.93 10.80
N PRO A 175 -18.14 7.19 11.25
CA PRO A 175 -17.02 7.86 11.93
C PRO A 175 -16.85 7.34 13.37
N VAL A 176 -16.36 6.11 13.52
CA VAL A 176 -16.16 5.44 14.82
C VAL A 176 -14.91 5.93 15.56
N ALA A 177 -14.07 6.73 14.91
CA ALA A 177 -12.91 7.37 15.50
C ALA A 177 -12.73 8.77 14.92
N ASP A 178 -12.16 9.68 15.71
CA ASP A 178 -11.81 11.01 15.27
C ASP A 178 -10.55 10.99 14.38
N VAL A 179 -10.54 11.87 13.39
CA VAL A 179 -9.40 12.13 12.52
C VAL A 179 -9.04 13.62 12.56
N ALA A 180 -7.75 13.94 12.54
CA ALA A 180 -7.28 15.32 12.53
C ALA A 180 -7.67 16.05 11.24
N SER A 181 -7.74 15.31 10.13
CA SER A 181 -8.19 15.79 8.82
C SER A 181 -8.73 14.62 8.03
N ARG A 182 -9.62 14.90 7.06
CA ARG A 182 -10.05 13.89 6.09
C ARG A 182 -9.10 13.73 4.90
N GLU A 183 -8.06 14.56 4.80
CA GLU A 183 -7.01 14.39 3.80
C GLU A 183 -6.24 13.10 4.07
N ALA A 184 -5.96 12.36 2.98
CA ALA A 184 -5.38 11.04 3.04
C ALA A 184 -4.03 10.98 2.30
N LEU A 185 -3.62 9.84 1.76
CA LEU A 185 -2.30 9.69 1.13
C LEU A 185 -2.16 10.49 -0.17
N GLY A 186 -3.23 10.72 -0.92
CA GLY A 186 -3.19 11.45 -2.19
C GLY A 186 -2.27 10.80 -3.24
N LEU A 187 -2.22 9.47 -3.26
CA LEU A 187 -1.45 8.72 -4.26
C LEU A 187 -2.16 8.66 -5.61
N LEU A 188 -3.47 8.80 -5.60
CA LEU A 188 -4.31 9.03 -6.77
C LEU A 188 -5.06 10.35 -6.58
N PRO A 189 -5.20 11.20 -7.64
CA PRO A 189 -5.79 12.54 -7.53
C PRO A 189 -7.33 12.52 -7.49
N VAL A 190 -7.90 11.49 -6.90
CA VAL A 190 -9.34 11.23 -6.78
C VAL A 190 -9.71 10.84 -5.36
N THR A 191 -10.98 11.00 -4.99
CA THR A 191 -11.56 10.34 -3.82
C THR A 191 -11.98 8.92 -4.22
N ILE A 192 -11.78 7.92 -3.36
CA ILE A 192 -12.09 6.53 -3.68
C ILE A 192 -13.30 6.06 -2.88
N ASN A 193 -14.26 5.40 -3.55
CA ASN A 193 -15.39 4.73 -2.92
C ASN A 193 -15.28 3.22 -3.18
N PRO A 194 -14.81 2.41 -2.22
CA PRO A 194 -14.77 0.95 -2.36
C PRO A 194 -16.16 0.34 -2.16
N HIS A 195 -16.28 -0.97 -2.47
CA HIS A 195 -17.54 -1.74 -2.33
C HIS A 195 -18.71 -1.12 -3.09
N HIS A 196 -18.44 -0.61 -4.29
CA HIS A 196 -19.52 -0.10 -5.14
C HIS A 196 -20.36 -1.29 -5.65
N PRO A 197 -21.67 -1.29 -5.44
CA PRO A 197 -22.54 -2.37 -5.93
C PRO A 197 -22.44 -2.55 -7.44
N ALA A 198 -22.59 -3.80 -7.92
CA ALA A 198 -22.67 -4.08 -9.33
C ALA A 198 -24.03 -3.61 -9.92
N PRO A 199 -24.10 -3.27 -11.22
CA PRO A 199 -25.35 -2.87 -11.87
C PRO A 199 -26.46 -3.95 -11.81
N THR A 200 -26.08 -5.22 -11.64
CA THR A 200 -27.04 -6.33 -11.43
C THR A 200 -27.80 -6.21 -10.11
N ASN A 201 -27.27 -5.47 -9.13
CA ASN A 201 -28.00 -5.02 -7.94
C ASN A 201 -28.45 -3.56 -8.14
N ASP A 202 -29.41 -3.36 -9.03
CA ASP A 202 -29.81 -2.05 -9.53
C ASP A 202 -30.24 -1.06 -8.44
N ALA A 203 -30.93 -1.51 -7.39
CA ALA A 203 -31.38 -0.65 -6.31
C ALA A 203 -30.19 -0.07 -5.51
N ASP A 204 -29.25 -0.92 -5.07
CA ASP A 204 -28.08 -0.50 -4.30
C ASP A 204 -27.12 0.29 -5.15
N PHE A 205 -26.94 -0.10 -6.43
CA PHE A 205 -26.15 0.65 -7.39
C PHE A 205 -26.65 2.10 -7.53
N ARG A 206 -27.96 2.29 -7.74
CA ARG A 206 -28.56 3.64 -7.87
C ARG A 206 -28.43 4.45 -6.59
N VAL A 207 -28.65 3.82 -5.43
CA VAL A 207 -28.50 4.49 -4.12
C VAL A 207 -27.05 4.96 -3.93
N ARG A 208 -26.06 4.09 -4.20
CA ARG A 208 -24.65 4.43 -4.08
C ARG A 208 -24.25 5.53 -5.05
N ALA A 209 -24.60 5.39 -6.33
CA ALA A 209 -24.35 6.40 -7.35
C ALA A 209 -25.00 7.75 -6.99
N GLY A 210 -26.23 7.73 -6.45
CA GLY A 210 -26.91 8.92 -5.96
C GLY A 210 -26.18 9.63 -4.83
N LYS A 211 -25.62 8.87 -3.86
CA LYS A 211 -24.79 9.42 -2.78
C LYS A 211 -23.49 10.05 -3.31
N ILE A 212 -22.82 9.39 -4.26
CA ILE A 212 -21.61 9.92 -4.89
C ILE A 212 -21.90 11.22 -5.66
N ARG A 213 -22.97 11.24 -6.46
CA ARG A 213 -23.40 12.48 -7.15
C ARG A 213 -23.77 13.59 -6.16
N GLY A 214 -24.43 13.22 -5.06
CA GLY A 214 -24.70 14.16 -3.95
C GLY A 214 -23.41 14.76 -3.38
N TYR A 215 -22.42 13.95 -3.12
CA TYR A 215 -21.10 14.41 -2.68
C TYR A 215 -20.46 15.37 -3.69
N LEU A 216 -20.47 15.06 -4.97
CA LEU A 216 -19.89 15.89 -6.04
C LEU A 216 -20.63 17.23 -6.23
N ARG A 217 -21.93 17.32 -5.90
CA ARG A 217 -22.66 18.60 -5.92
C ARG A 217 -22.09 19.62 -4.91
N PHE A 218 -21.54 19.16 -3.79
CA PHE A 218 -20.89 19.99 -2.79
C PHE A 218 -19.37 20.11 -2.98
N ASN A 219 -18.79 19.24 -3.84
CA ASN A 219 -17.36 19.19 -4.14
C ASN A 219 -17.14 19.13 -5.67
N PRO A 220 -17.55 20.16 -6.44
CA PRO A 220 -17.64 20.09 -7.91
C PRO A 220 -16.28 19.94 -8.62
N GLY A 221 -15.17 20.24 -7.94
CA GLY A 221 -13.81 20.06 -8.48
C GLY A 221 -13.21 18.68 -8.21
N GLU A 222 -13.95 17.78 -7.53
CA GLU A 222 -13.46 16.44 -7.22
C GLU A 222 -13.94 15.40 -8.24
N ARG A 223 -13.23 14.28 -8.23
CA ARG A 223 -13.60 13.04 -8.93
C ARG A 223 -13.68 11.92 -7.93
N VAL A 224 -14.57 10.96 -8.19
CA VAL A 224 -14.70 9.76 -7.35
C VAL A 224 -14.47 8.53 -8.21
N LEU A 225 -13.45 7.76 -7.85
CA LEU A 225 -13.22 6.42 -8.36
C LEU A 225 -14.01 5.44 -7.51
N ALA A 226 -15.07 4.87 -8.06
CA ALA A 226 -15.88 3.86 -7.39
C ALA A 226 -15.43 2.46 -7.84
N LEU A 227 -15.07 1.61 -6.87
CA LEU A 227 -14.52 0.29 -7.09
C LEU A 227 -15.52 -0.77 -6.64
N GLY A 228 -15.95 -1.65 -7.55
CA GLY A 228 -16.67 -2.88 -7.19
C GLY A 228 -15.77 -3.80 -6.34
N ASP A 229 -16.34 -4.74 -5.61
CA ASP A 229 -15.61 -5.59 -4.65
C ASP A 229 -14.38 -6.28 -5.24
N ALA A 230 -14.49 -6.83 -6.44
CA ALA A 230 -13.40 -7.50 -7.14
C ALA A 230 -12.58 -6.56 -8.05
N ALA A 231 -12.87 -5.25 -8.03
CA ALA A 231 -12.15 -4.30 -8.87
C ALA A 231 -10.74 -4.05 -8.37
N VAL A 232 -9.80 -3.97 -9.30
CA VAL A 232 -8.43 -3.56 -9.05
C VAL A 232 -8.02 -2.53 -10.09
N VAL A 233 -7.60 -1.36 -9.63
CA VAL A 233 -6.97 -0.34 -10.47
C VAL A 233 -5.48 -0.29 -10.12
N ARG A 234 -4.62 -0.29 -11.13
CA ARG A 234 -3.17 -0.21 -10.98
C ARG A 234 -2.60 0.99 -11.73
N LEU A 235 -1.86 1.82 -11.03
CA LEU A 235 -0.97 2.85 -11.59
C LEU A 235 0.45 2.29 -11.61
N HIS A 236 1.07 2.22 -12.76
CA HIS A 236 2.43 1.75 -12.93
C HIS A 236 3.06 2.33 -14.20
N GLY A 237 4.33 2.75 -14.13
CA GLY A 237 5.02 3.33 -15.28
C GLY A 237 4.30 4.55 -15.85
N GLY A 238 3.69 5.39 -15.01
CA GLY A 238 2.95 6.60 -15.45
C GLY A 238 1.60 6.31 -16.11
N THR A 239 1.09 5.07 -16.05
CA THR A 239 -0.20 4.72 -16.64
C THR A 239 -1.09 4.05 -15.60
N ALA A 240 -2.31 4.56 -15.43
CA ALA A 240 -3.35 3.94 -14.60
C ALA A 240 -4.33 3.15 -15.49
N ARG A 241 -4.72 1.94 -15.03
CA ARG A 241 -5.68 1.06 -15.74
C ARG A 241 -6.54 0.28 -14.76
N LEU A 242 -7.78 -0.02 -15.16
CA LEU A 242 -8.57 -1.07 -14.52
C LEU A 242 -7.96 -2.41 -14.92
N ALA A 243 -7.40 -3.14 -13.95
CA ALA A 243 -6.73 -4.42 -14.16
C ALA A 243 -7.63 -5.63 -13.91
N ALA A 244 -8.68 -5.47 -13.08
CA ALA A 244 -9.68 -6.50 -12.82
C ALA A 244 -10.99 -5.89 -12.34
N GLY A 245 -12.09 -6.64 -12.47
CA GLY A 245 -13.42 -6.28 -11.97
C GLY A 245 -14.08 -5.12 -12.69
N GLN A 246 -14.99 -4.41 -11.99
CA GLN A 246 -15.75 -3.28 -12.51
C GLN A 246 -15.49 -2.03 -11.67
N ALA A 247 -15.31 -0.89 -12.32
CA ALA A 247 -15.09 0.39 -11.66
C ALA A 247 -15.74 1.52 -12.46
N TRP A 248 -16.06 2.61 -11.79
CA TRP A 248 -16.67 3.80 -12.37
C TRP A 248 -15.92 5.05 -11.95
N LEU A 249 -15.83 5.99 -12.86
CA LEU A 249 -15.36 7.33 -12.56
C LEU A 249 -16.54 8.29 -12.61
N TYR A 250 -16.77 8.95 -11.47
CA TYR A 250 -17.79 9.97 -11.31
C TYR A 250 -17.15 11.35 -11.29
N GLU A 251 -17.69 12.25 -12.11
CA GLU A 251 -17.33 13.65 -12.16
C GLU A 251 -18.61 14.51 -12.13
N ALA A 252 -18.48 15.81 -11.93
CA ALA A 252 -19.64 16.70 -11.95
C ALA A 252 -20.34 16.63 -13.33
N GLY A 253 -21.56 16.09 -13.34
CA GLY A 253 -22.38 15.93 -14.55
C GLY A 253 -21.99 14.81 -15.50
N ARG A 254 -21.00 13.97 -15.17
CA ARG A 254 -20.56 12.86 -16.01
C ARG A 254 -20.14 11.66 -15.17
N ASP A 255 -20.78 10.53 -15.43
CA ASP A 255 -20.39 9.23 -14.87
C ASP A 255 -19.99 8.31 -16.02
N ARG A 256 -18.94 7.52 -15.85
CA ARG A 256 -18.54 6.50 -16.82
C ARG A 256 -18.03 5.25 -16.16
N GLU A 257 -18.36 4.11 -16.72
CA GLU A 257 -17.70 2.84 -16.41
C GLU A 257 -16.30 2.83 -17.02
N LEU A 258 -15.33 2.27 -16.29
CA LEU A 258 -13.97 2.08 -16.80
C LEU A 258 -13.89 0.81 -17.64
N VAL A 259 -13.21 0.88 -18.76
CA VAL A 259 -12.96 -0.28 -19.61
C VAL A 259 -11.67 -0.96 -19.17
N ALA A 260 -11.71 -2.27 -18.95
CA ALA A 260 -10.55 -3.05 -18.54
C ALA A 260 -9.39 -2.91 -19.55
N GLY A 261 -8.20 -2.66 -19.04
CA GLY A 261 -7.00 -2.50 -19.83
C GLY A 261 -6.81 -1.11 -20.47
N GLU A 262 -7.84 -0.28 -20.58
CA GLU A 262 -7.70 1.07 -21.13
C GLU A 262 -7.03 2.04 -20.14
N PRO A 263 -6.22 3.00 -20.64
CA PRO A 263 -5.66 4.05 -19.81
C PRO A 263 -6.74 4.96 -19.20
N VAL A 264 -6.55 5.33 -17.94
CA VAL A 264 -7.39 6.27 -17.20
C VAL A 264 -6.52 7.45 -16.77
N PRO A 265 -6.31 8.45 -17.64
CA PRO A 265 -5.39 9.55 -17.37
C PRO A 265 -5.79 10.39 -16.15
N GLU A 266 -7.07 10.45 -15.82
CA GLU A 266 -7.60 11.17 -14.64
C GLU A 266 -7.10 10.60 -13.30
N LEU A 267 -6.50 9.41 -13.30
CA LEU A 267 -5.94 8.75 -12.11
C LEU A 267 -4.42 8.97 -11.96
N ILE A 268 -3.80 9.71 -12.87
CA ILE A 268 -2.36 10.01 -12.81
C ILE A 268 -2.17 11.29 -11.98
N PRO A 269 -1.31 11.27 -10.91
CA PRO A 269 -1.01 12.44 -10.08
C PRO A 269 -0.42 13.62 -10.84
#